data_53959f7861d78cb6b77c9115a73a6adb
#
_entry.id   53959f7861d78cb6b77c9115a73a6adb
#
_cell.length_a   1.000
_cell.length_b   1.000
_cell.length_c   1.000
_cell.angle_alpha   90.00
_cell.angle_beta   90.00
_cell.angle_gamma   90.00
#
_symmetry.space_group_name_H-M   'P 1'
#
loop_
_entity.id
_entity.type
_entity.pdbx_description
1 polymer ?
#
loop_
_entity_poly.entity_id
_entity_poly.type
_entity_poly.pdbx_seq_one_letter_code
_entity_poly.pdbx_strand_id
1 'polypeptide(L)'
;MGNLPSFQKTYLPSTASPTTLRRLKMPSLLEKAEASANKLLRLKTKPSASVELPKYRNFLKVESHRLKIEHRAGGEGLVIANARAKILDLVVETLYREILLNDPKPEKDPSKLAIVAYGGYGRGELNPCSDLDVMILHNQTDLKRSSRHQWLIDFCQTFFLSLTDIRLKILPVTRSIQDCVHIANADVQSKTALIETRIIAGD
;
A
#
# COMPACT_ATOMS: atom_id res chain seq x y z
N MET A 1 -79.33 -10.98 32.49
CA MET A 1 -78.47 -12.04 31.94
C MET A 1 -78.52 -11.90 30.47
N GLY A 2 -77.58 -11.22 29.88
CA GLY A 2 -77.50 -10.94 28.45
C GLY A 2 -76.19 -11.50 27.87
N ASN A 3 -76.30 -12.47 26.99
CA ASN A 3 -75.15 -13.05 26.28
C ASN A 3 -74.65 -12.05 25.23
N LEU A 4 -73.34 -11.75 25.29
CA LEU A 4 -72.61 -11.06 24.23
C LEU A 4 -72.11 -12.07 23.17
N PRO A 5 -72.20 -11.76 21.89
CA PRO A 5 -71.68 -12.63 20.83
C PRO A 5 -70.15 -12.52 20.66
N SER A 6 -69.54 -13.67 20.52
CA SER A 6 -68.11 -13.84 20.26
C SER A 6 -67.71 -13.37 18.85
N PHE A 7 -66.79 -12.39 18.75
CA PHE A 7 -66.17 -12.01 17.50
C PHE A 7 -65.09 -13.05 17.14
N GLN A 8 -65.34 -13.87 16.13
CA GLN A 8 -64.30 -14.64 15.49
C GLN A 8 -63.45 -13.76 14.60
N LYS A 9 -62.17 -13.59 14.97
CA LYS A 9 -61.17 -12.98 14.11
C LYS A 9 -60.77 -14.00 13.03
N THR A 10 -61.17 -13.78 11.82
CA THR A 10 -60.69 -14.46 10.62
C THR A 10 -59.24 -14.01 10.34
N TYR A 11 -58.29 -14.90 10.56
CA TYR A 11 -56.89 -14.70 10.11
C TYR A 11 -56.82 -14.99 8.61
N LEU A 12 -56.56 -13.96 7.81
CA LEU A 12 -56.09 -14.10 6.42
C LEU A 12 -54.63 -14.48 6.44
N PRO A 13 -54.18 -15.51 5.70
CA PRO A 13 -52.75 -15.78 5.56
C PRO A 13 -52.09 -14.75 4.65
N SER A 14 -51.22 -13.98 5.19
CA SER A 14 -50.36 -13.09 4.43
C SER A 14 -49.24 -13.93 3.77
N THR A 15 -49.48 -14.33 2.52
CA THR A 15 -48.46 -14.90 1.64
C THR A 15 -47.77 -13.76 0.89
N ALA A 16 -46.95 -13.01 1.59
CA ALA A 16 -45.94 -12.16 0.97
C ALA A 16 -44.56 -12.76 1.26
N SER A 17 -44.02 -13.50 0.29
CA SER A 17 -42.62 -13.91 0.30
C SER A 17 -41.73 -12.66 0.45
N PRO A 18 -40.79 -12.63 1.37
CA PRO A 18 -39.80 -11.55 1.38
C PRO A 18 -38.95 -11.72 0.15
N THR A 19 -39.20 -10.90 -0.87
CA THR A 19 -38.28 -10.70 -1.99
C THR A 19 -36.92 -10.42 -1.40
N THR A 20 -36.00 -11.39 -1.54
CA THR A 20 -34.60 -11.29 -1.13
C THR A 20 -33.96 -10.20 -1.97
N LEU A 21 -34.06 -8.95 -1.50
CA LEU A 21 -33.27 -7.86 -2.02
C LEU A 21 -31.81 -8.28 -1.85
N ARG A 22 -31.21 -8.75 -2.95
CA ARG A 22 -29.78 -8.98 -3.09
C ARG A 22 -29.14 -7.63 -2.74
N ARG A 23 -28.73 -7.46 -1.47
CA ARG A 23 -27.91 -6.34 -1.04
C ARG A 23 -26.67 -6.41 -1.92
N LEU A 24 -26.60 -5.56 -2.94
CA LEU A 24 -25.38 -5.32 -3.70
C LEU A 24 -24.34 -4.92 -2.67
N LYS A 25 -23.39 -5.83 -2.40
CA LYS A 25 -22.31 -5.60 -1.45
C LYS A 25 -21.51 -4.42 -1.99
N MET A 26 -21.62 -3.27 -1.33
CA MET A 26 -20.82 -2.11 -1.71
C MET A 26 -19.34 -2.49 -1.65
N PRO A 27 -18.54 -2.15 -2.68
CA PRO A 27 -17.12 -2.48 -2.68
C PRO A 27 -16.42 -1.83 -1.48
N SER A 28 -15.54 -2.59 -0.83
CA SER A 28 -14.72 -2.13 0.28
C SER A 28 -13.79 -0.99 -0.14
N LEU A 29 -13.21 -0.27 0.83
CA LEU A 29 -12.20 0.76 0.55
C LEU A 29 -11.02 0.19 -0.26
N LEU A 30 -10.60 -1.04 0.07
CA LEU A 30 -9.50 -1.72 -0.62
C LEU A 30 -9.84 -2.04 -2.06
N GLU A 31 -11.00 -2.63 -2.33
CA GLU A 31 -11.47 -2.93 -3.70
C GLU A 31 -11.58 -1.66 -4.54
N LYS A 32 -12.04 -0.55 -3.96
CA LYS A 32 -12.09 0.75 -4.63
C LYS A 32 -10.69 1.29 -4.94
N ALA A 33 -9.74 1.16 -4.01
CA ALA A 33 -8.37 1.60 -4.20
C ALA A 33 -7.65 0.78 -5.29
N GLU A 34 -7.82 -0.54 -5.30
CA GLU A 34 -7.28 -1.43 -6.33
C GLU A 34 -7.85 -1.12 -7.73
N ALA A 35 -9.17 -0.94 -7.84
CA ALA A 35 -9.80 -0.55 -9.09
C ALA A 35 -9.31 0.82 -9.60
N SER A 36 -9.11 1.76 -8.68
CA SER A 36 -8.55 3.09 -8.96
C SER A 36 -7.09 2.99 -9.42
N ALA A 37 -6.27 2.16 -8.76
CA ALA A 37 -4.88 1.93 -9.13
C ALA A 37 -4.76 1.33 -10.53
N ASN A 38 -5.55 0.30 -10.85
CA ASN A 38 -5.59 -0.32 -12.17
C ASN A 38 -5.93 0.67 -13.29
N LYS A 39 -6.68 1.73 -12.97
CA LYS A 39 -7.04 2.79 -13.92
C LYS A 39 -6.00 3.90 -13.99
N LEU A 40 -5.54 4.41 -12.83
CA LEU A 40 -4.73 5.63 -12.74
C LEU A 40 -3.22 5.35 -12.74
N LEU A 41 -2.78 4.19 -12.21
CA LEU A 41 -1.38 3.80 -12.12
C LEU A 41 -0.95 2.85 -13.25
N ARG A 42 -1.69 2.81 -14.33
CA ARG A 42 -1.38 1.93 -15.47
C ARG A 42 0.03 2.22 -16.01
N LEU A 43 0.84 1.16 -16.09
CA LEU A 43 2.16 1.24 -16.71
C LEU A 43 2.03 1.34 -18.23
N LYS A 44 2.94 2.06 -18.87
CA LYS A 44 3.09 2.05 -20.32
C LYS A 44 3.63 0.70 -20.78
N THR A 45 3.31 0.32 -21.99
CA THR A 45 3.83 -0.91 -22.61
C THR A 45 5.26 -0.75 -23.11
N LYS A 46 5.77 0.48 -23.18
CA LYS A 46 7.13 0.80 -23.63
C LYS A 46 7.85 1.60 -22.55
N PRO A 47 9.18 1.43 -22.42
CA PRO A 47 10.00 2.28 -21.57
C PRO A 47 9.81 3.77 -21.88
N SER A 48 9.90 4.59 -20.83
CA SER A 48 9.88 6.04 -20.89
C SER A 48 11.22 6.57 -20.38
N ALA A 49 11.59 7.77 -20.80
CA ALA A 49 12.82 8.41 -20.34
C ALA A 49 12.79 8.74 -18.83
N SER A 50 11.62 8.74 -18.21
CA SER A 50 11.45 9.06 -16.80
C SER A 50 10.15 8.48 -16.24
N VAL A 51 10.06 8.42 -14.91
CA VAL A 51 8.86 8.05 -14.15
C VAL A 51 7.75 9.09 -14.37
N GLU A 52 6.51 8.63 -14.55
CA GLU A 52 5.36 9.52 -14.77
C GLU A 52 4.74 9.99 -13.44
N LEU A 53 5.43 10.86 -12.71
CA LEU A 53 5.03 11.37 -11.40
C LEU A 53 3.59 11.93 -11.31
N PRO A 54 3.03 12.62 -12.32
CA PRO A 54 1.68 13.17 -12.23
C PRO A 54 0.59 12.12 -11.96
N LYS A 55 0.71 10.89 -12.48
CA LYS A 55 -0.29 9.83 -12.25
C LYS A 55 -0.32 9.40 -10.78
N TYR A 56 0.84 9.30 -10.13
CA TYR A 56 0.95 8.96 -8.71
C TYR A 56 0.37 10.05 -7.81
N ARG A 57 0.68 11.33 -8.12
CA ARG A 57 0.10 12.47 -7.39
C ARG A 57 -1.43 12.50 -7.50
N ASN A 58 -1.96 12.25 -8.69
CA ASN A 58 -3.41 12.20 -8.90
C ASN A 58 -4.05 11.04 -8.14
N PHE A 59 -3.47 9.86 -8.22
CA PHE A 59 -3.94 8.68 -7.47
C PHE A 59 -3.97 8.95 -5.96
N LEU A 60 -2.85 9.43 -5.39
CA LEU A 60 -2.75 9.75 -3.97
C LEU A 60 -3.76 10.83 -3.53
N LYS A 61 -4.01 11.84 -4.38
CA LYS A 61 -5.00 12.87 -4.11
C LYS A 61 -6.41 12.29 -4.04
N VAL A 62 -6.79 11.46 -5.00
CA VAL A 62 -8.12 10.80 -5.06
C VAL A 62 -8.32 9.90 -3.85
N GLU A 63 -7.35 9.01 -3.56
CA GLU A 63 -7.48 8.04 -2.48
C GLU A 63 -7.42 8.71 -1.10
N SER A 64 -6.57 9.71 -0.89
CA SER A 64 -6.54 10.48 0.35
C SER A 64 -7.86 11.22 0.61
N HIS A 65 -8.52 11.71 -0.44
CA HIS A 65 -9.83 12.33 -0.31
C HIS A 65 -10.89 11.29 0.09
N ARG A 66 -10.86 10.10 -0.51
CA ARG A 66 -11.76 8.99 -0.18
C ARG A 66 -11.62 8.56 1.29
N LEU A 67 -10.38 8.39 1.76
CA LEU A 67 -10.11 8.07 3.17
C LEU A 67 -10.65 9.15 4.13
N LYS A 68 -10.51 10.43 3.78
CA LYS A 68 -11.06 11.53 4.58
C LYS A 68 -12.58 11.51 4.65
N ILE A 69 -13.26 11.20 3.56
CA ILE A 69 -14.73 11.06 3.55
C ILE A 69 -15.14 9.91 4.46
N GLU A 70 -14.52 8.75 4.32
CA GLU A 70 -14.82 7.57 5.13
C GLU A 70 -14.62 7.82 6.62
N HIS A 71 -13.50 8.45 6.99
CA HIS A 71 -13.21 8.82 8.37
C HIS A 71 -14.27 9.79 8.94
N ARG A 72 -14.68 10.80 8.17
CA ARG A 72 -15.72 11.74 8.58
C ARG A 72 -17.10 11.10 8.71
N ALA A 73 -17.36 10.03 7.96
CA ALA A 73 -18.57 9.24 8.05
C ALA A 73 -18.59 8.28 9.26
N GLY A 74 -17.58 8.33 10.14
CA GLY A 74 -17.48 7.47 11.31
C GLY A 74 -16.75 6.14 11.05
N GLY A 75 -16.01 6.03 9.95
CA GLY A 75 -15.19 4.84 9.66
C GLY A 75 -14.16 4.56 10.76
N GLU A 76 -13.97 3.29 11.08
CA GLU A 76 -13.04 2.82 12.10
C GLU A 76 -11.59 3.21 11.78
N GLY A 77 -10.86 3.75 12.76
CA GLY A 77 -9.50 4.27 12.59
C GLY A 77 -8.51 3.23 12.07
N LEU A 78 -8.59 1.99 12.55
CA LEU A 78 -7.72 0.90 12.11
C LEU A 78 -7.99 0.54 10.63
N VAL A 79 -9.26 0.51 10.22
CA VAL A 79 -9.65 0.27 8.82
C VAL A 79 -9.07 1.36 7.90
N ILE A 80 -9.10 2.62 8.35
CA ILE A 80 -8.51 3.75 7.61
C ILE A 80 -6.99 3.63 7.51
N ALA A 81 -6.31 3.26 8.61
CA ALA A 81 -4.86 3.07 8.63
C ALA A 81 -4.41 1.93 7.70
N ASN A 82 -5.13 0.82 7.73
CA ASN A 82 -4.86 -0.33 6.86
C ASN A 82 -5.12 0.00 5.38
N ALA A 83 -6.20 0.70 5.08
CA ALA A 83 -6.50 1.14 3.72
C ALA A 83 -5.43 2.11 3.20
N ARG A 84 -4.91 3.01 4.06
CA ARG A 84 -3.81 3.91 3.70
C ARG A 84 -2.53 3.14 3.41
N ALA A 85 -2.15 2.16 4.24
CA ALA A 85 -0.99 1.33 4.00
C ALA A 85 -1.10 0.61 2.63
N LYS A 86 -2.26 0.03 2.33
CA LYS A 86 -2.49 -0.64 1.04
C LYS A 86 -2.43 0.30 -0.15
N ILE A 87 -2.97 1.52 -0.04
CA ILE A 87 -2.85 2.56 -1.08
C ILE A 87 -1.39 2.86 -1.37
N LEU A 88 -0.55 2.95 -0.35
CA LEU A 88 0.88 3.21 -0.51
C LEU A 88 1.64 1.98 -1.03
N ASP A 89 1.23 0.75 -0.68
CA ASP A 89 1.76 -0.46 -1.31
C ASP A 89 1.57 -0.42 -2.82
N LEU A 90 0.38 -0.07 -3.31
CA LEU A 90 0.08 0.03 -4.73
C LEU A 90 0.95 1.08 -5.45
N VAL A 91 1.23 2.20 -4.78
CA VAL A 91 2.13 3.24 -5.29
C VAL A 91 3.57 2.73 -5.37
N VAL A 92 4.08 2.17 -4.28
CA VAL A 92 5.45 1.67 -4.15
C VAL A 92 5.72 0.53 -5.14
N GLU A 93 4.81 -0.44 -5.19
CA GLU A 93 4.92 -1.57 -6.12
C GLU A 93 4.88 -1.13 -7.59
N THR A 94 3.98 -0.22 -7.93
CA THR A 94 3.89 0.30 -9.31
C THR A 94 5.12 1.11 -9.68
N LEU A 95 5.62 1.95 -8.77
CA LEU A 95 6.83 2.73 -8.96
C LEU A 95 8.05 1.83 -9.17
N TYR A 96 8.19 0.79 -8.35
CA TYR A 96 9.24 -0.21 -8.51
C TYR A 96 9.21 -0.83 -9.91
N ARG A 97 8.04 -1.27 -10.36
CA ARG A 97 7.85 -1.87 -11.69
C ARG A 97 8.13 -0.87 -12.83
N GLU A 98 7.74 0.39 -12.66
CA GLU A 98 7.98 1.42 -13.67
C GLU A 98 9.46 1.75 -13.82
N ILE A 99 10.20 1.83 -12.71
CA ILE A 99 11.66 2.05 -12.76
C ILE A 99 12.33 0.88 -13.48
N LEU A 100 11.99 -0.37 -13.15
CA LEU A 100 12.53 -1.54 -13.81
C LEU A 100 12.17 -1.63 -15.30
N LEU A 101 10.99 -1.14 -15.68
CA LEU A 101 10.59 -1.07 -17.08
C LEU A 101 11.40 -0.04 -17.86
N ASN A 102 11.71 1.09 -17.23
CA ASN A 102 12.44 2.21 -17.85
C ASN A 102 13.98 1.95 -17.88
N ASP A 103 14.50 1.32 -16.84
CA ASP A 103 15.90 0.96 -16.67
C ASP A 103 16.01 -0.49 -16.15
N PRO A 104 15.93 -1.48 -17.05
CA PRO A 104 15.99 -2.88 -16.67
C PRO A 104 17.33 -3.23 -16.02
N LYS A 105 17.29 -4.05 -14.98
CA LYS A 105 18.52 -4.57 -14.37
C LYS A 105 19.36 -5.29 -15.40
N PRO A 106 20.68 -4.98 -15.49
CA PRO A 106 21.61 -5.69 -16.39
C PRO A 106 21.63 -7.20 -16.09
N GLU A 107 21.62 -8.02 -17.13
CA GLU A 107 21.56 -9.49 -17.00
C GLU A 107 22.70 -10.06 -16.14
N LYS A 108 23.88 -9.44 -16.22
CA LYS A 108 25.09 -9.85 -15.47
C LYS A 108 25.20 -9.21 -14.08
N ASP A 109 24.25 -8.36 -13.68
CA ASP A 109 24.29 -7.74 -12.35
C ASP A 109 23.78 -8.73 -11.30
N PRO A 110 24.63 -9.15 -10.34
CA PRO A 110 24.25 -10.11 -9.30
C PRO A 110 23.39 -9.50 -8.18
N SER A 111 23.14 -8.19 -8.22
CA SER A 111 22.40 -7.51 -7.17
C SER A 111 20.98 -8.04 -7.05
N LYS A 112 20.58 -8.36 -5.84
CA LYS A 112 19.18 -8.60 -5.47
C LYS A 112 18.72 -7.45 -4.62
N LEU A 113 17.48 -7.05 -4.80
CA LEU A 113 16.88 -6.00 -3.98
C LEU A 113 15.41 -6.26 -3.71
N ALA A 114 14.97 -5.84 -2.54
CA ALA A 114 13.58 -5.81 -2.16
C ALA A 114 13.22 -4.44 -1.59
N ILE A 115 12.01 -4.00 -1.87
CA ILE A 115 11.40 -2.85 -1.21
C ILE A 115 10.66 -3.36 0.01
N VAL A 116 11.05 -2.89 1.17
CA VAL A 116 10.59 -3.41 2.46
C VAL A 116 9.93 -2.28 3.25
N ALA A 117 8.69 -2.50 3.68
CA ALA A 117 8.03 -1.71 4.71
C ALA A 117 8.47 -2.20 6.08
N TYR A 118 8.65 -1.29 7.04
CA TYR A 118 9.00 -1.64 8.43
C TYR A 118 8.24 -0.77 9.43
N GLY A 119 8.34 -1.08 10.73
CA GLY A 119 7.59 -0.36 11.75
C GLY A 119 6.08 -0.39 11.54
N GLY A 120 5.39 0.72 11.77
CA GLY A 120 3.93 0.82 11.58
C GLY A 120 3.47 0.51 10.16
N TYR A 121 4.24 0.92 9.17
CA TYR A 121 3.96 0.59 7.77
C TYR A 121 4.16 -0.90 7.48
N GLY A 122 5.14 -1.53 8.10
CA GLY A 122 5.37 -2.97 8.02
C GLY A 122 4.18 -3.78 8.53
N ARG A 123 3.55 -3.36 9.64
CA ARG A 123 2.32 -3.96 10.16
C ARG A 123 1.07 -3.69 9.29
N GLY A 124 1.18 -2.84 8.28
CA GLY A 124 0.03 -2.39 7.48
C GLY A 124 -0.85 -1.36 8.22
N GLU A 125 -0.33 -0.71 9.26
CA GLU A 125 -1.04 0.24 10.12
C GLU A 125 -0.45 1.64 9.98
N LEU A 126 -0.74 2.31 8.88
CA LEU A 126 -0.15 3.61 8.59
C LEU A 126 -1.11 4.76 8.88
N ASN A 127 -0.88 5.51 9.95
CA ASN A 127 -1.67 6.69 10.30
C ASN A 127 -1.55 7.81 9.25
N PRO A 128 -2.59 8.65 9.08
CA PRO A 128 -2.61 9.70 8.05
C PRO A 128 -1.46 10.70 8.09
N CYS A 129 -0.88 10.95 9.27
CA CYS A 129 0.20 11.92 9.47
C CYS A 129 1.59 11.25 9.67
N SER A 130 1.65 9.91 9.66
CA SER A 130 2.91 9.19 9.80
C SER A 130 3.78 9.33 8.57
N ASP A 131 5.08 9.33 8.78
CA ASP A 131 6.08 9.16 7.73
C ASP A 131 5.99 7.72 7.17
N LEU A 132 6.51 7.52 5.98
CA LEU A 132 6.52 6.24 5.30
C LEU A 132 7.86 5.54 5.60
N ASP A 133 7.81 4.52 6.45
CA ASP A 133 8.97 3.72 6.83
C ASP A 133 9.23 2.66 5.76
N VAL A 134 9.99 3.03 4.74
CA VAL A 134 10.36 2.17 3.60
C VAL A 134 11.87 2.13 3.42
N MET A 135 12.42 0.94 3.22
CA MET A 135 13.83 0.76 2.89
C MET A 135 14.03 -0.09 1.64
N ILE A 136 15.16 0.10 0.99
CA ILE A 136 15.68 -0.80 -0.02
C ILE A 136 16.66 -1.75 0.67
N LEU A 137 16.29 -3.02 0.72
CA LEU A 137 17.13 -4.09 1.21
C LEU A 137 17.87 -4.73 0.02
N HIS A 138 19.18 -4.96 0.17
CA HIS A 138 19.99 -5.56 -0.90
C HIS A 138 20.98 -6.60 -0.37
N ASN A 139 21.51 -7.41 -1.26
CA ASN A 139 22.46 -8.48 -0.93
C ASN A 139 23.95 -8.06 -1.05
N GLN A 140 24.25 -6.78 -1.36
CA GLN A 140 25.62 -6.33 -1.59
C GLN A 140 26.28 -5.81 -0.32
N THR A 141 27.51 -6.19 -0.07
CA THR A 141 28.28 -5.78 1.13
C THR A 141 29.01 -4.46 0.96
N ASP A 142 29.44 -4.11 -0.25
CA ASP A 142 30.29 -2.96 -0.56
C ASP A 142 29.70 -2.03 -1.62
N LEU A 143 28.44 -1.65 -1.46
CA LEU A 143 27.71 -0.86 -2.44
C LEU A 143 28.44 0.41 -2.90
N LYS A 144 29.12 1.10 -1.99
CA LYS A 144 29.78 2.39 -2.24
C LYS A 144 31.16 2.28 -2.89
N ARG A 145 31.76 1.09 -2.95
CA ARG A 145 33.15 0.92 -3.35
C ARG A 145 33.35 0.34 -4.75
N SER A 146 32.30 -0.11 -5.42
CA SER A 146 32.41 -0.80 -6.69
C SER A 146 31.48 -0.21 -7.75
N SER A 147 32.03 0.18 -8.89
CA SER A 147 31.27 0.56 -10.09
C SER A 147 30.38 -0.59 -10.63
N ARG A 148 30.56 -1.83 -10.14
CA ARG A 148 29.72 -2.98 -10.49
C ARG A 148 28.28 -2.84 -10.05
N HIS A 149 27.99 -1.94 -9.10
CA HIS A 149 26.66 -1.76 -8.52
C HIS A 149 26.03 -0.44 -8.95
N GLN A 150 26.52 0.18 -10.01
CA GLN A 150 26.02 1.50 -10.44
C GLN A 150 24.51 1.47 -10.70
N TRP A 151 24.02 0.43 -11.36
CA TRP A 151 22.59 0.28 -11.60
C TRP A 151 21.77 0.27 -10.29
N LEU A 152 22.23 -0.45 -9.26
CA LEU A 152 21.52 -0.47 -7.98
C LEU A 152 21.54 0.90 -7.29
N ILE A 153 22.65 1.64 -7.40
CA ILE A 153 22.76 3.00 -6.86
C ILE A 153 21.77 3.94 -7.57
N ASP A 154 21.74 3.88 -8.90
CA ASP A 154 20.87 4.70 -9.74
C ASP A 154 19.38 4.37 -9.47
N PHE A 155 19.06 3.07 -9.32
CA PHE A 155 17.75 2.61 -8.90
C PHE A 155 17.34 3.21 -7.55
N CYS A 156 18.19 3.11 -6.52
CA CYS A 156 17.91 3.66 -5.19
C CYS A 156 17.64 5.18 -5.25
N GLN A 157 18.47 5.91 -5.98
CA GLN A 157 18.30 7.36 -6.15
C GLN A 157 16.97 7.69 -6.83
N THR A 158 16.71 7.06 -7.97
CA THR A 158 15.47 7.27 -8.75
C THR A 158 14.24 6.94 -7.93
N PHE A 159 14.26 5.84 -7.17
CA PHE A 159 13.16 5.40 -6.33
C PHE A 159 12.84 6.42 -5.22
N PHE A 160 13.85 6.81 -4.43
CA PHE A 160 13.63 7.74 -3.33
C PHE A 160 13.31 9.17 -3.79
N LEU A 161 13.95 9.66 -4.85
CA LEU A 161 13.61 10.94 -5.45
C LEU A 161 12.15 10.95 -5.94
N SER A 162 11.72 9.87 -6.61
CA SER A 162 10.33 9.77 -7.08
C SER A 162 9.32 9.80 -5.94
N LEU A 163 9.58 9.09 -4.82
CA LEU A 163 8.72 9.13 -3.63
C LEU A 163 8.65 10.54 -3.02
N THR A 164 9.78 11.23 -2.95
CA THR A 164 9.85 12.61 -2.46
C THR A 164 9.10 13.56 -3.38
N ASP A 165 9.28 13.42 -4.68
CA ASP A 165 8.63 14.25 -5.70
C ASP A 165 7.11 14.10 -5.70
N ILE A 166 6.58 12.92 -5.39
CA ILE A 166 5.13 12.73 -5.21
C ILE A 166 4.66 13.18 -3.81
N ARG A 167 5.51 13.86 -3.04
CA ARG A 167 5.23 14.47 -1.74
C ARG A 167 4.95 13.48 -0.61
N LEU A 168 5.53 12.31 -0.66
CA LEU A 168 5.56 11.41 0.48
C LEU A 168 6.69 11.81 1.43
N LYS A 169 6.39 11.83 2.71
CA LYS A 169 7.41 12.02 3.74
C LYS A 169 8.10 10.69 3.98
N ILE A 170 9.36 10.62 3.61
CA ILE A 170 10.20 9.44 3.76
C ILE A 170 11.55 9.82 4.36
N LEU A 171 12.17 8.86 5.05
CA LEU A 171 13.59 8.87 5.33
C LEU A 171 14.25 7.83 4.42
N PRO A 172 15.08 8.23 3.44
CA PRO A 172 15.74 7.29 2.53
C PRO A 172 16.65 6.32 3.29
N VAL A 173 16.33 5.05 3.25
CA VAL A 173 17.11 3.99 3.90
C VAL A 173 17.45 2.91 2.89
N THR A 174 18.75 2.67 2.71
CA THR A 174 19.27 1.55 1.89
C THR A 174 20.23 0.76 2.77
N ARG A 175 19.97 -0.55 2.91
CA ARG A 175 20.76 -1.44 3.79
C ARG A 175 21.04 -2.78 3.13
N SER A 176 22.19 -3.33 3.42
CA SER A 176 22.44 -4.75 3.21
C SER A 176 21.78 -5.57 4.34
N ILE A 177 21.63 -6.87 4.13
CA ILE A 177 21.17 -7.79 5.18
C ILE A 177 22.12 -7.73 6.39
N GLN A 178 23.41 -7.61 6.15
CA GLN A 178 24.45 -7.51 7.20
C GLN A 178 24.30 -6.20 7.99
N ASP A 179 24.04 -5.07 7.33
CA ASP A 179 23.77 -3.80 8.01
C ASP A 179 22.53 -3.89 8.91
N CYS A 180 21.47 -4.56 8.44
CA CYS A 180 20.27 -4.76 9.26
C CYS A 180 20.58 -5.57 10.52
N VAL A 181 21.34 -6.65 10.41
CA VAL A 181 21.76 -7.47 11.56
C VAL A 181 22.64 -6.66 12.52
N HIS A 182 23.60 -5.91 11.99
CA HIS A 182 24.49 -5.09 12.81
C HIS A 182 23.71 -4.03 13.61
N ILE A 183 22.84 -3.28 12.95
CA ILE A 183 22.03 -2.24 13.59
C ILE A 183 21.06 -2.84 14.60
N ALA A 184 20.40 -3.95 14.27
CA ALA A 184 19.49 -4.63 15.20
C ALA A 184 20.19 -5.12 16.49
N ASN A 185 21.46 -5.45 16.41
CA ASN A 185 22.25 -5.84 17.60
C ASN A 185 22.74 -4.65 18.41
N ALA A 186 22.86 -3.47 17.79
CA ALA A 186 23.32 -2.27 18.45
C ALA A 186 22.18 -1.44 19.07
N ASP A 187 20.96 -1.50 18.51
CA ASP A 187 19.84 -0.66 18.92
C ASP A 187 18.51 -1.45 18.98
N VAL A 188 17.90 -1.44 20.16
CA VAL A 188 16.63 -2.18 20.43
C VAL A 188 15.47 -1.61 19.62
N GLN A 189 15.43 -0.31 19.41
CA GLN A 189 14.35 0.32 18.64
C GLN A 189 14.42 -0.12 17.17
N SER A 190 15.60 -0.11 16.57
CA SER A 190 15.84 -0.63 15.21
C SER A 190 15.52 -2.11 15.12
N LYS A 191 15.89 -2.90 16.13
CA LYS A 191 15.56 -4.33 16.20
C LYS A 191 14.05 -4.58 16.19
N THR A 192 13.30 -3.85 17.00
CA THR A 192 11.84 -3.96 17.06
C THR A 192 11.20 -3.58 15.74
N ALA A 193 11.65 -2.48 15.13
CA ALA A 193 11.13 -2.05 13.82
C ALA A 193 11.40 -3.07 12.71
N LEU A 194 12.54 -3.78 12.76
CA LEU A 194 12.90 -4.81 11.78
C LEU A 194 12.11 -6.12 11.97
N ILE A 195 11.61 -6.44 13.17
CA ILE A 195 10.73 -7.60 13.40
C ILE A 195 9.41 -7.45 12.63
N GLU A 196 8.95 -6.23 12.44
CA GLU A 196 7.68 -5.90 11.79
C GLU A 196 7.83 -5.64 10.30
N THR A 197 8.87 -6.17 9.67
CA THR A 197 9.12 -5.95 8.24
C THR A 197 8.18 -6.76 7.34
N ARG A 198 7.85 -6.17 6.19
CA ARG A 198 7.04 -6.78 5.14
C ARG A 198 7.58 -6.39 3.77
N ILE A 199 7.81 -7.38 2.91
CA ILE A 199 8.22 -7.15 1.53
C ILE A 199 7.01 -6.59 0.75
N ILE A 200 7.23 -5.51 0.01
CA ILE A 200 6.25 -4.90 -0.89
C ILE A 200 6.52 -5.33 -2.34
N ALA A 201 7.78 -5.28 -2.75
CA ALA A 201 8.21 -5.64 -4.11
C ALA A 201 9.66 -6.11 -4.09
N GLY A 202 10.08 -6.84 -5.13
CA GLY A 202 11.44 -7.38 -5.27
C GLY A 202 11.53 -8.85 -4.92
N ASP A 203 12.78 -9.36 -4.76
CA ASP A 203 13.12 -10.76 -4.52
C ASP A 203 14.18 -10.95 -3.39
#